data_4d081cffc2d90f5f3d86f9932753593c
#
_entry.id   4d081cffc2d90f5f3d86f9932753593c
#
_cell.length_a   1.000
_cell.length_b   1.000
_cell.length_c   1.000
_cell.angle_alpha   90.00
_cell.angle_beta   90.00
_cell.angle_gamma   90.00
#
_symmetry.space_group_name_H-M   'P 1'
#
loop_
_entity.id
_entity.type
_entity.pdbx_description
1 polymer ?
#
loop_
_entity_poly.entity_id
_entity_poly.type
_entity_poly.pdbx_seq_one_letter_code
_entity_poly.pdbx_strand_id
1 'polypeptide(L)'
;DTNGTLQAKSTGGQSLNLNNVVREAMTVRRLTPLECERLQGFPDGWTDIGEWVDGKGKKRQTTDSARYKALGNSIALPPWKWVLKRLCAQYERDATMASLFDGIGGFPLIWEQLNGKGSCLWASEIEEFPMAVTRKRFG
;
A
#
# COMPACT_ATOMS: atom_id res chain seq x y z
N ASP A 1 -15.35 18.19 0.55
CA ASP A 1 -15.92 16.84 0.53
C ASP A 1 -14.84 15.85 0.96
N THR A 2 -15.07 15.16 2.07
CA THR A 2 -14.14 14.14 2.57
C THR A 2 -14.39 12.82 1.84
N ASN A 3 -13.39 12.29 1.15
CA ASN A 3 -13.45 10.92 0.62
C ASN A 3 -13.52 9.92 1.78
N GLY A 4 -14.38 8.93 1.64
CA GLY A 4 -14.46 7.81 2.58
C GLY A 4 -13.20 6.93 2.52
N THR A 5 -13.07 6.05 3.51
CA THR A 5 -11.98 5.07 3.57
C THR A 5 -11.98 4.15 2.35
N LEU A 6 -10.81 3.88 1.78
CA LEU A 6 -10.65 2.86 0.75
C LEU A 6 -11.01 1.49 1.32
N GLN A 7 -11.95 0.80 0.70
CA GLN A 7 -12.42 -0.51 1.17
C GLN A 7 -11.98 -1.63 0.24
N ALA A 8 -11.41 -2.68 0.81
CA ALA A 8 -11.19 -3.94 0.14
C ALA A 8 -12.49 -4.76 0.12
N LYS A 9 -12.87 -5.28 -1.03
CA LYS A 9 -14.06 -6.11 -1.16
C LYS A 9 -13.70 -7.58 -1.11
N SER A 10 -14.35 -8.32 -0.19
CA SER A 10 -14.10 -9.76 0.00
C SER A 10 -14.89 -10.67 -0.95
N THR A 11 -15.91 -10.19 -1.64
CA THR A 11 -16.78 -10.98 -2.51
C THR A 11 -17.09 -10.26 -3.82
N GLY A 12 -17.07 -11.00 -4.91
CA GLY A 12 -17.15 -10.53 -6.31
C GLY A 12 -18.45 -9.87 -6.78
N GLY A 13 -19.18 -9.18 -5.93
CA GLY A 13 -20.33 -8.39 -6.33
C GLY A 13 -19.94 -6.93 -6.59
N GLN A 14 -20.53 -6.31 -7.62
CA GLN A 14 -20.36 -4.88 -7.89
C GLN A 14 -21.08 -4.04 -6.83
N SER A 15 -20.40 -3.66 -5.76
CA SER A 15 -20.87 -2.56 -4.93
C SER A 15 -20.23 -1.28 -5.46
N LEU A 16 -21.02 -0.39 -5.93
CA LEU A 16 -20.63 0.99 -6.17
C LEU A 16 -20.28 1.59 -4.80
N ASN A 17 -19.00 1.57 -4.44
CA ASN A 17 -18.56 2.33 -3.28
C ASN A 17 -18.52 3.80 -3.70
N LEU A 18 -19.68 4.46 -3.57
CA LEU A 18 -19.90 5.86 -3.99
C LEU A 18 -19.00 6.84 -3.22
N ASN A 19 -18.35 6.37 -2.14
CA ASN A 19 -17.49 7.22 -1.31
C ASN A 19 -16.15 7.56 -1.95
N ASN A 20 -15.72 6.79 -2.99
CA ASN A 20 -14.43 6.96 -3.66
C ASN A 20 -14.61 7.24 -5.16
N VAL A 21 -15.46 8.18 -5.49
CA VAL A 21 -15.73 8.60 -6.87
C VAL A 21 -15.25 10.03 -7.11
N VAL A 22 -14.82 10.29 -8.32
CA VAL A 22 -14.46 11.63 -8.80
C VAL A 22 -15.55 12.12 -9.74
N ARG A 23 -16.02 13.33 -9.52
CA ARG A 23 -16.95 14.01 -10.43
C ARG A 23 -16.15 14.90 -11.38
N GLU A 24 -16.18 14.56 -12.65
CA GLU A 24 -15.59 15.36 -13.73
C GLU A 24 -16.72 15.87 -14.63
N ALA A 25 -16.95 17.17 -14.61
CA ALA A 25 -18.06 17.81 -15.35
C ALA A 25 -19.40 17.10 -15.09
N MET A 26 -19.94 16.40 -16.08
CA MET A 26 -21.21 15.69 -16.01
C MET A 26 -21.06 14.19 -15.75
N THR A 27 -19.83 13.69 -15.54
CA THR A 27 -19.56 12.28 -15.33
C THR A 27 -19.06 11.99 -13.93
N VAL A 28 -19.39 10.81 -13.40
CA VAL A 28 -18.89 10.28 -12.14
C VAL A 28 -18.11 9.00 -12.44
N ARG A 29 -16.84 8.93 -12.06
CA ARG A 29 -15.99 7.76 -12.22
C ARG A 29 -15.37 7.33 -10.90
N ARG A 30 -14.89 6.10 -10.84
CA ARG A 30 -14.06 5.63 -9.71
C ARG A 30 -12.67 6.24 -9.77
N LEU A 31 -12.04 6.35 -8.60
CA LEU A 31 -10.61 6.62 -8.52
C LEU A 31 -9.84 5.48 -9.21
N THR A 32 -8.80 5.84 -9.94
CA THR A 32 -7.85 4.87 -10.48
C THR A 32 -6.94 4.33 -9.37
N PRO A 33 -6.27 3.15 -9.56
CA PRO A 33 -5.30 2.66 -8.58
C PRO A 33 -4.19 3.69 -8.28
N LEU A 34 -3.73 4.42 -9.29
CA LEU A 34 -2.73 5.49 -9.12
C LEU A 34 -3.23 6.62 -8.21
N GLU A 35 -4.47 7.05 -8.39
CA GLU A 35 -5.09 8.06 -7.53
C GLU A 35 -5.25 7.54 -6.10
N CYS A 36 -5.56 6.26 -5.92
CA CYS A 36 -5.62 5.62 -4.61
C CYS A 36 -4.23 5.56 -3.94
N GLU A 37 -3.17 5.26 -4.68
CA GLU A 37 -1.78 5.32 -4.19
C GLU A 37 -1.45 6.72 -3.68
N ARG A 38 -1.72 7.75 -4.48
CA ARG A 38 -1.48 9.15 -4.12
C ARG A 38 -2.26 9.59 -2.88
N LEU A 39 -3.54 9.21 -2.78
CA LEU A 39 -4.37 9.53 -1.61
C LEU A 39 -3.85 8.89 -0.32
N GLN A 40 -3.26 7.70 -0.41
CA GLN A 40 -2.64 7.03 0.73
C GLN A 40 -1.19 7.45 0.97
N GLY A 41 -0.61 8.24 0.07
CA GLY A 41 0.75 8.75 0.18
C GLY A 41 1.84 7.78 -0.29
N PHE A 42 1.48 6.74 -1.03
CA PHE A 42 2.44 5.89 -1.72
C PHE A 42 3.04 6.58 -2.94
N PRO A 43 4.26 6.23 -3.34
CA PRO A 43 4.81 6.66 -4.62
C PRO A 43 3.95 6.17 -5.80
N ASP A 44 3.95 6.93 -6.88
CA ASP A 44 3.23 6.57 -8.10
C ASP A 44 3.66 5.21 -8.63
N GLY A 45 2.68 4.38 -9.00
CA GLY A 45 2.92 3.04 -9.51
C GLY A 45 3.41 2.04 -8.46
N TRP A 46 3.30 2.34 -7.17
CA TRP A 46 3.76 1.47 -6.09
C TRP A 46 3.24 0.03 -6.21
N THR A 47 1.96 -0.13 -6.53
CA THR A 47 1.32 -1.43 -6.70
C THR A 47 1.36 -1.96 -8.13
N ASP A 48 1.88 -1.18 -9.08
CA ASP A 48 2.05 -1.63 -10.47
C ASP A 48 3.39 -2.32 -10.64
N ILE A 49 3.40 -3.64 -10.45
CA ILE A 49 4.62 -4.45 -10.50
C ILE A 49 4.78 -5.23 -11.82
N GLY A 50 3.82 -5.10 -12.75
CA GLY A 50 3.84 -5.81 -14.02
C GLY A 50 3.62 -7.32 -13.86
N GLU A 51 4.48 -8.13 -14.47
CA GLU A 51 4.47 -9.59 -14.29
C GLU A 51 5.11 -9.96 -12.94
N TRP A 52 4.50 -10.93 -12.25
CA TRP A 52 5.00 -11.48 -11.00
C TRP A 52 4.72 -12.98 -10.91
N VAL A 53 5.34 -13.68 -9.97
CA VAL A 53 5.22 -15.13 -9.81
C VAL A 53 4.53 -15.43 -8.47
N ASP A 54 3.47 -16.24 -8.52
CA ASP A 54 2.74 -16.69 -7.33
C ASP A 54 3.51 -17.80 -6.57
N GLY A 55 3.01 -18.18 -5.38
CA GLY A 55 3.64 -19.19 -4.54
C GLY A 55 3.71 -20.60 -5.17
N LYS A 56 2.98 -20.83 -6.27
CA LYS A 56 2.99 -22.08 -7.05
C LYS A 56 3.93 -22.00 -8.27
N GLY A 57 4.69 -20.92 -8.41
CA GLY A 57 5.57 -20.69 -9.55
C GLY A 57 4.88 -20.24 -10.84
N LYS A 58 3.58 -19.90 -10.78
CA LYS A 58 2.83 -19.45 -11.94
C LYS A 58 2.99 -17.95 -12.16
N LYS A 59 3.26 -17.57 -13.41
CA LYS A 59 3.30 -16.16 -13.83
C LYS A 59 1.90 -15.54 -13.79
N ARG A 60 1.81 -14.37 -13.20
CA ARG A 60 0.63 -13.54 -13.05
C ARG A 60 0.89 -12.15 -13.57
N GLN A 61 -0.15 -11.46 -14.03
CA GLN A 61 -0.10 -10.04 -14.36
C GLN A 61 -0.73 -9.21 -13.24
N THR A 62 -0.18 -8.04 -13.00
CA THR A 62 -0.81 -7.07 -12.11
C THR A 62 -2.15 -6.64 -12.69
N THR A 63 -3.19 -6.71 -11.88
CA THR A 63 -4.55 -6.29 -12.26
C THR A 63 -5.02 -5.15 -11.37
N ASP A 64 -5.86 -4.27 -11.87
CA ASP A 64 -6.44 -3.18 -11.07
C ASP A 64 -7.20 -3.71 -9.85
N SER A 65 -7.88 -4.87 -9.99
CA SER A 65 -8.58 -5.51 -8.88
C SER A 65 -7.63 -5.89 -7.74
N ALA A 66 -6.46 -6.47 -8.05
CA ALA A 66 -5.43 -6.81 -7.05
C ALA A 66 -4.87 -5.54 -6.40
N ARG A 67 -4.62 -4.50 -7.19
CA ARG A 67 -4.15 -3.18 -6.71
C ARG A 67 -5.15 -2.54 -5.76
N TYR A 68 -6.44 -2.47 -6.13
CA TYR A 68 -7.50 -1.93 -5.26
C TYR A 68 -7.62 -2.72 -3.96
N LYS A 69 -7.59 -4.06 -4.01
CA LYS A 69 -7.63 -4.91 -2.81
C LYS A 69 -6.45 -4.61 -1.89
N ALA A 70 -5.24 -4.57 -2.43
CA ALA A 70 -4.02 -4.34 -1.67
C ALA A 70 -3.98 -2.93 -1.06
N LEU A 71 -4.38 -1.91 -1.81
CA LEU A 71 -4.50 -0.53 -1.32
C LEU A 71 -5.59 -0.40 -0.25
N GLY A 72 -6.75 -1.05 -0.44
CA GLY A 72 -7.84 -1.02 0.54
C GLY A 72 -7.49 -1.69 1.88
N ASN A 73 -6.60 -2.68 1.86
CA ASN A 73 -6.08 -3.34 3.08
C ASN A 73 -4.86 -2.62 3.68
N SER A 74 -4.34 -1.60 3.01
CA SER A 74 -3.16 -0.87 3.44
C SER A 74 -3.50 0.32 4.33
N ILE A 75 -2.47 1.01 4.80
CA ILE A 75 -2.57 2.18 5.66
C ILE A 75 -2.37 3.48 4.87
N ALA A 76 -2.92 4.58 5.36
CA ALA A 76 -2.56 5.92 4.89
C ALA A 76 -1.22 6.33 5.49
N LEU A 77 -0.22 6.58 4.64
CA LEU A 77 1.17 6.83 5.07
C LEU A 77 1.36 8.16 5.83
N PRO A 78 0.73 9.30 5.44
CA PRO A 78 1.05 10.58 6.07
C PRO A 78 0.79 10.64 7.57
N PRO A 79 -0.35 10.15 8.13
CA PRO A 79 -0.57 10.14 9.58
C PRO A 79 0.46 9.27 10.30
N TRP A 80 0.75 8.07 9.78
CA TRP A 80 1.72 7.17 10.38
C TRP A 80 3.16 7.71 10.30
N LYS A 81 3.52 8.37 9.19
CA LYS A 81 4.81 9.06 9.10
C LYS A 81 4.96 10.14 10.17
N TRP A 82 3.90 10.89 10.44
CA TRP A 82 3.89 11.89 11.50
C TRP A 82 4.09 11.27 12.90
N VAL A 83 3.42 10.13 13.19
CA VAL A 83 3.59 9.39 14.45
C VAL A 83 5.00 8.81 14.57
N LEU A 84 5.45 8.08 13.54
CA LEU A 84 6.76 7.43 13.55
C LEU A 84 7.92 8.42 13.63
N LYS A 85 7.80 9.59 12.98
CA LYS A 85 8.81 10.66 13.12
C LYS A 85 8.97 11.11 14.56
N ARG A 86 7.89 11.21 15.33
CA ARG A 86 7.95 11.56 16.75
C ARG A 86 8.52 10.43 17.60
N LEU A 87 8.16 9.20 17.29
CA LEU A 87 8.70 8.03 17.96
C LEU A 87 10.22 7.94 17.74
N CYS A 88 10.68 8.03 16.51
CA CYS A 88 12.10 7.96 16.17
C CYS A 88 12.94 9.07 16.85
N ALA A 89 12.35 10.24 17.06
CA ALA A 89 13.03 11.35 17.75
C ALA A 89 13.34 11.06 19.23
N GLN A 90 12.78 9.99 19.82
CA GLN A 90 13.05 9.59 21.20
C GLN A 90 14.18 8.56 21.32
N TYR A 91 14.68 8.04 20.20
CA TYR A 91 15.78 7.08 20.23
C TYR A 91 17.14 7.81 20.24
N GLU A 92 18.04 7.33 21.09
CA GLU A 92 19.42 7.83 21.18
C GLU A 92 20.35 7.24 20.11
N ARG A 93 19.88 6.26 19.36
CA ARG A 93 20.63 5.53 18.33
C ARG A 93 19.74 5.15 17.17
N ASP A 94 20.33 4.76 16.06
CA ASP A 94 19.60 4.26 14.89
C ASP A 94 18.71 3.07 15.28
N ALA A 95 17.42 3.21 14.99
CA ALA A 95 16.44 2.21 15.32
C ALA A 95 16.19 1.28 14.12
N THR A 96 16.02 0.00 14.40
CA THR A 96 15.61 -1.00 13.42
C THR A 96 14.18 -1.45 13.68
N MET A 97 13.50 -1.94 12.65
CA MET A 97 12.11 -2.39 12.70
C MET A 97 11.95 -3.77 12.09
N ALA A 98 10.96 -4.51 12.59
CA ALA A 98 10.36 -5.66 11.92
C ALA A 98 8.87 -5.37 11.73
N SER A 99 8.30 -5.76 10.58
CA SER A 99 6.90 -5.53 10.25
C SER A 99 6.13 -6.84 10.19
N LEU A 100 4.99 -6.90 10.89
CA LEU A 100 4.05 -8.02 10.86
C LEU A 100 2.81 -7.61 10.07
N PHE A 101 2.28 -8.54 9.26
CA PHE A 101 1.11 -8.29 8.42
C PHE A 101 1.30 -7.07 7.51
N ASP A 102 2.42 -7.05 6.84
CA ASP A 102 3.01 -5.85 6.24
C ASP A 102 2.20 -5.29 5.06
N GLY A 103 1.34 -6.10 4.45
CA GLY A 103 0.60 -5.70 3.25
C GLY A 103 1.56 -5.35 2.11
N ILE A 104 1.41 -4.16 1.56
CA ILE A 104 2.24 -3.65 0.46
C ILE A 104 3.45 -2.83 0.92
N GLY A 105 3.91 -3.00 2.14
CA GLY A 105 5.13 -2.40 2.65
C GLY A 105 5.00 -0.94 3.12
N GLY A 106 3.83 -0.55 3.60
CA GLY A 106 3.60 0.82 4.03
C GLY A 106 4.45 1.24 5.23
N PHE A 107 4.53 0.41 6.26
CA PHE A 107 5.38 0.67 7.43
C PHE A 107 6.87 0.63 7.11
N PRO A 108 7.43 -0.40 6.42
CA PRO A 108 8.81 -0.38 5.95
C PRO A 108 9.16 0.87 5.14
N LEU A 109 8.29 1.28 4.23
CA LEU A 109 8.53 2.48 3.42
C LEU A 109 8.70 3.74 4.27
N ILE A 110 7.80 3.98 5.23
CA ILE A 110 7.92 5.13 6.13
C ILE A 110 9.16 5.02 7.01
N TRP A 111 9.40 3.83 7.56
CA TRP A 111 10.51 3.61 8.48
C TRP A 111 11.86 3.84 7.83
N GLU A 112 12.07 3.30 6.64
CA GLU A 112 13.30 3.52 5.89
C GLU A 112 13.49 4.97 5.43
N GLN A 113 12.40 5.70 5.18
CA GLN A 113 12.48 7.14 4.93
C GLN A 113 12.95 7.95 6.15
N LEU A 114 12.72 7.46 7.36
CA LEU A 114 13.07 8.13 8.62
C LEU A 114 14.43 7.68 9.17
N ASN A 115 14.79 6.41 8.98
CA ASN A 115 15.96 5.79 9.62
C ASN A 115 17.00 5.26 8.63
N GLY A 116 16.76 5.42 7.33
CA GLY A 116 17.66 4.96 6.28
C GLY A 116 17.30 3.58 5.72
N LYS A 117 17.75 3.34 4.49
CA LYS A 117 17.49 2.08 3.77
C LYS A 117 18.11 0.89 4.51
N GLY A 118 17.35 -0.22 4.61
CA GLY A 118 17.76 -1.44 5.32
C GLY A 118 17.52 -1.38 6.83
N SER A 119 16.91 -0.33 7.37
CA SER A 119 16.51 -0.26 8.78
C SER A 119 15.28 -1.11 9.11
N CYS A 120 14.46 -1.50 8.13
CA CYS A 120 13.50 -2.57 8.27
C CYS A 120 14.20 -3.90 7.99
N LEU A 121 14.41 -4.71 9.06
CA LEU A 121 15.21 -5.94 8.98
C LEU A 121 14.47 -7.10 8.30
N TRP A 122 13.17 -7.20 8.53
CA TRP A 122 12.29 -8.19 7.89
C TRP A 122 10.84 -7.76 7.97
N ALA A 123 10.03 -8.32 7.08
CA ALA A 123 8.59 -8.15 7.05
C ALA A 123 7.89 -9.50 6.87
N SER A 124 6.69 -9.65 7.39
CA SER A 124 5.86 -10.85 7.27
C SER A 124 4.51 -10.49 6.63
N GLU A 125 4.15 -11.21 5.57
CA GLU A 125 2.88 -11.10 4.86
C GLU A 125 2.47 -12.49 4.34
N ILE A 126 1.17 -12.77 4.26
CA ILE A 126 0.63 -14.06 3.79
C ILE A 126 0.00 -13.95 2.38
N GLU A 127 -0.47 -12.79 2.02
CA GLU A 127 -1.12 -12.56 0.71
C GLU A 127 -0.07 -12.48 -0.40
N GLU A 128 -0.24 -13.29 -1.44
CA GLU A 128 0.77 -13.46 -2.51
C GLU A 128 1.06 -12.16 -3.28
N PHE A 129 0.03 -11.38 -3.65
CA PHE A 129 0.23 -10.14 -4.39
C PHE A 129 0.93 -9.06 -3.56
N PRO A 130 0.51 -8.76 -2.30
CA PRO A 130 1.28 -7.88 -1.42
C PRO A 130 2.73 -8.32 -1.23
N MET A 131 3.01 -9.62 -1.02
CA MET A 131 4.39 -10.13 -0.96
C MET A 131 5.17 -9.85 -2.25
N ALA A 132 4.54 -9.99 -3.41
CA ALA A 132 5.20 -9.68 -4.69
C ALA A 132 5.52 -8.19 -4.81
N VAL A 133 4.63 -7.31 -4.31
CA VAL A 133 4.88 -5.86 -4.26
C VAL A 133 6.09 -5.57 -3.37
N THR A 134 6.11 -6.07 -2.13
CA THR A 134 7.22 -5.82 -1.20
C THR A 134 8.54 -6.34 -1.72
N ARG A 135 8.60 -7.53 -2.29
CA ARG A 135 9.80 -8.07 -2.95
C ARG A 135 10.27 -7.17 -4.11
N LYS A 136 9.37 -6.64 -4.89
CA LYS A 136 9.73 -5.73 -6.00
C LYS A 136 10.28 -4.40 -5.51
N ARG A 137 9.84 -3.91 -4.36
CA ARG A 137 10.17 -2.58 -3.83
C ARG A 137 11.38 -2.57 -2.90
N PHE A 138 11.56 -3.62 -2.13
CA PHE A 138 12.64 -3.70 -1.13
C PHE A 138 13.74 -4.72 -1.48
N GLY A 139 13.49 -5.66 -2.35
CA GLY A 139 14.43 -6.69 -2.81
C GLY A 139 14.16 -8.04 -2.19
#